data_f96f39db21c8d6285a805f5ee1d080bb
#
_entry.id   f96f39db21c8d6285a805f5ee1d080bb
#
_cell.length_a   1.000
_cell.length_b   1.000
_cell.length_c   1.000
_cell.angle_alpha   90.00
_cell.angle_beta   90.00
_cell.angle_gamma   90.00
#
_symmetry.space_group_name_H-M   'P 1'
#
loop_
_entity.id
_entity.type
_entity.pdbx_description
1 polymer ?
#
loop_
_entity_poly.entity_id
_entity_poly.type
_entity_poly.pdbx_seq_one_letter_code
_entity_poly.pdbx_strand_id
1 'polypeptide(L)'
;MGKKEIEISGAADSKEVYTADHILIASGSYPEEGAFEGKEHCINSDGIFTMEELPSSMVVLGGGYIAIELAQIMQAFGVKTTLLVRDVPLRQVDKEITDLLMENMKKLDLDVRLKTPFHRVTRDANSGMLSVHID
;
A
#
# COMPACT_ATOMS: atom_id res chain seq x y z
N MET A 1 -27.10 24.00 -18.85
CA MET A 1 -26.67 23.04 -17.81
C MET A 1 -27.50 21.80 -18.04
N GLY A 2 -26.88 20.65 -18.29
CA GLY A 2 -27.57 19.37 -18.46
C GLY A 2 -28.22 18.92 -17.14
N LYS A 3 -29.24 18.07 -17.25
CA LYS A 3 -29.84 17.42 -16.08
C LYS A 3 -28.76 16.61 -15.36
N LYS A 4 -28.70 16.74 -14.03
CA LYS A 4 -27.81 15.97 -13.18
C LYS A 4 -28.52 14.65 -12.85
N GLU A 5 -28.26 13.65 -13.65
CA GLU A 5 -28.89 12.33 -13.58
C GLU A 5 -27.84 11.23 -13.30
N ILE A 6 -28.17 10.28 -12.46
CA ILE A 6 -27.40 9.08 -12.19
C ILE A 6 -28.27 7.88 -12.52
N GLU A 7 -27.82 7.01 -13.42
CA GLU A 7 -28.40 5.70 -13.65
C GLU A 7 -27.74 4.65 -12.75
N ILE A 8 -28.52 3.96 -11.98
CA ILE A 8 -28.06 2.83 -11.16
C ILE A 8 -28.50 1.54 -11.86
N SER A 9 -27.52 0.69 -12.20
CA SER A 9 -27.77 -0.63 -12.74
C SER A 9 -27.68 -1.66 -11.60
N GLY A 10 -28.81 -2.28 -11.29
CA GLY A 10 -28.92 -3.30 -10.26
C GLY A 10 -28.81 -4.73 -10.81
N ALA A 11 -28.98 -5.72 -9.95
CA ALA A 11 -29.08 -7.12 -10.35
C ALA A 11 -30.34 -7.31 -11.24
N ALA A 12 -30.26 -8.24 -12.21
CA ALA A 12 -31.33 -8.55 -13.15
C ALA A 12 -31.76 -7.42 -14.10
N ASP A 13 -30.76 -6.65 -14.63
CA ASP A 13 -30.97 -5.57 -15.61
C ASP A 13 -31.95 -4.46 -15.16
N SER A 14 -32.23 -4.33 -13.85
CA SER A 14 -33.00 -3.23 -13.34
C SER A 14 -32.22 -1.93 -13.46
N LYS A 15 -32.87 -0.90 -13.99
CA LYS A 15 -32.28 0.44 -14.12
C LYS A 15 -33.15 1.43 -13.39
N GLU A 16 -32.54 2.20 -12.50
CA GLU A 16 -33.18 3.31 -11.80
C GLU A 16 -32.44 4.60 -12.09
N VAL A 17 -33.17 5.68 -12.31
CA VAL A 17 -32.59 7.00 -12.59
C VAL A 17 -32.94 7.95 -11.43
N TYR A 18 -31.91 8.53 -10.86
CA TYR A 18 -32.02 9.54 -9.81
C TYR A 18 -31.54 10.89 -10.33
N THR A 19 -32.18 11.95 -9.85
CA THR A 19 -31.79 13.33 -10.12
C THR A 19 -31.46 14.05 -8.83
N ALA A 20 -30.46 14.94 -8.87
CA ALA A 20 -30.08 15.75 -7.71
C ALA A 20 -29.56 17.12 -8.15
N ASP A 21 -29.67 18.12 -7.28
CA ASP A 21 -29.08 19.44 -7.53
C ASP A 21 -27.56 19.41 -7.50
N HIS A 22 -26.99 18.56 -6.66
CA HIS A 22 -25.55 18.32 -6.55
C HIS A 22 -25.26 16.82 -6.47
N ILE A 23 -24.23 16.38 -7.21
CA ILE A 23 -23.77 15.00 -7.24
C ILE A 23 -22.30 14.97 -6.80
N LEU A 24 -22.02 14.19 -5.75
CA LEU A 24 -20.67 13.91 -5.28
C LEU A 24 -20.28 12.50 -5.70
N ILE A 25 -19.22 12.39 -6.49
CA ILE A 25 -18.62 11.09 -6.88
C ILE A 25 -17.57 10.73 -5.81
N ALA A 26 -17.90 9.77 -4.96
CA ALA A 26 -17.07 9.29 -3.87
C ALA A 26 -16.99 7.76 -3.90
N SER A 27 -16.65 7.21 -5.07
CA SER A 27 -16.62 5.76 -5.36
C SER A 27 -15.43 5.03 -4.75
N GLY A 28 -14.53 5.73 -4.08
CA GLY A 28 -13.31 5.15 -3.50
C GLY A 28 -12.24 4.83 -4.55
N SER A 29 -11.26 4.08 -4.12
CA SER A 29 -10.14 3.59 -4.94
C SER A 29 -9.73 2.22 -4.43
N TYR A 30 -8.91 1.54 -5.20
CA TYR A 30 -8.26 0.29 -4.79
C TYR A 30 -6.74 0.43 -4.98
N PRO A 31 -5.94 -0.33 -4.21
CA PRO A 31 -4.48 -0.26 -4.31
C PRO A 31 -4.00 -0.80 -5.65
N GLU A 32 -3.03 -0.12 -6.25
CA GLU A 32 -2.33 -0.60 -7.43
C GLU A 32 -1.25 -1.61 -7.02
N GLU A 33 -1.32 -2.82 -7.53
CA GLU A 33 -0.41 -3.91 -7.16
C GLU A 33 0.98 -3.80 -7.80
N GLY A 34 1.17 -2.90 -8.74
CA GLY A 34 2.40 -2.80 -9.53
C GLY A 34 2.60 -3.96 -10.51
N ALA A 35 3.59 -3.82 -11.39
CA ALA A 35 3.96 -4.83 -12.37
C ALA A 35 5.41 -5.29 -12.12
N PHE A 36 5.59 -6.41 -11.42
CA PHE A 36 6.89 -7.03 -11.15
C PHE A 36 6.74 -8.55 -11.02
N GLU A 37 7.83 -9.27 -11.23
CA GLU A 37 7.89 -10.73 -11.12
C GLU A 37 7.71 -11.15 -9.65
N GLY A 38 6.81 -12.11 -9.39
CA GLY A 38 6.54 -12.62 -8.04
C GLY A 38 5.54 -11.78 -7.25
N LYS A 39 4.80 -10.87 -7.88
CA LYS A 39 3.75 -10.08 -7.22
C LYS A 39 2.66 -10.94 -6.59
N GLU A 40 2.41 -12.12 -7.14
CA GLU A 40 1.46 -13.11 -6.64
C GLU A 40 1.81 -13.66 -5.25
N HIS A 41 3.03 -13.45 -4.79
CA HIS A 41 3.49 -13.79 -3.44
C HIS A 41 3.33 -12.65 -2.44
N CYS A 42 2.92 -11.47 -2.92
CA CYS A 42 2.74 -10.28 -2.10
C CYS A 42 1.28 -10.08 -1.74
N ILE A 43 1.04 -9.37 -0.66
CA ILE A 43 -0.26 -8.80 -0.32
C ILE A 43 -0.22 -7.29 -0.52
N ASN A 44 -1.36 -6.69 -0.79
CA ASN A 44 -1.51 -5.24 -0.80
C ASN A 44 -1.99 -4.72 0.57
N SER A 45 -2.32 -3.43 0.67
CA SER A 45 -2.81 -2.82 1.92
C SER A 45 -4.08 -3.48 2.45
N ASP A 46 -4.98 -3.95 1.58
CA ASP A 46 -6.22 -4.60 2.01
C ASP A 46 -5.93 -5.96 2.64
N GLY A 47 -4.94 -6.68 2.12
CA GLY A 47 -4.50 -7.97 2.63
C GLY A 47 -3.95 -7.89 4.07
N ILE A 48 -3.38 -6.77 4.48
CA ILE A 48 -2.90 -6.59 5.87
C ILE A 48 -4.07 -6.66 6.87
N PHE A 49 -5.21 -6.06 6.54
CA PHE A 49 -6.38 -6.04 7.43
C PHE A 49 -7.13 -7.36 7.51
N THR A 50 -6.82 -8.31 6.63
CA THR A 50 -7.42 -9.65 6.61
C THR A 50 -6.47 -10.74 7.09
N MET A 51 -5.25 -10.38 7.54
CA MET A 51 -4.30 -11.34 8.10
C MET A 51 -4.83 -11.94 9.41
N GLU A 52 -4.82 -13.25 9.50
CA GLU A 52 -5.22 -13.98 10.72
C GLU A 52 -4.09 -14.01 11.76
N GLU A 53 -2.83 -14.03 11.32
CA GLU A 53 -1.64 -14.08 12.18
C GLU A 53 -0.59 -13.08 11.71
N LEU A 54 0.12 -12.46 12.67
CA LEU A 54 1.24 -11.58 12.34
C LEU A 54 2.48 -12.40 11.94
N PRO A 55 3.14 -12.02 10.84
CA PRO A 55 4.39 -12.67 10.46
C PRO A 55 5.53 -12.27 11.41
N SER A 56 6.56 -13.12 11.51
CA SER A 56 7.77 -12.77 12.28
C SER A 56 8.58 -11.64 11.64
N SER A 57 8.49 -11.49 10.31
CA SER A 57 9.14 -10.41 9.56
C SER A 57 8.33 -10.02 8.33
N MET A 58 8.48 -8.76 7.90
CA MET A 58 7.79 -8.21 6.74
C MET A 58 8.70 -7.24 5.98
N VAL A 59 8.61 -7.29 4.65
CA VAL A 59 9.18 -6.27 3.77
C VAL A 59 8.03 -5.48 3.16
N VAL A 60 8.03 -4.17 3.38
CA VAL A 60 7.05 -3.24 2.80
C VAL A 60 7.67 -2.55 1.60
N LEU A 61 7.04 -2.66 0.43
CA LEU A 61 7.51 -2.11 -0.83
C LEU A 61 6.74 -0.83 -1.16
N GLY A 62 7.41 0.31 -1.12
CA GLY A 62 6.81 1.59 -1.50
C GLY A 62 7.27 2.77 -0.66
N GLY A 63 7.03 3.99 -1.17
CA GLY A 63 7.35 5.24 -0.50
C GLY A 63 6.15 6.17 -0.33
N GLY A 64 4.94 5.67 -0.56
CA GLY A 64 3.69 6.38 -0.32
C GLY A 64 3.25 6.33 1.14
N TYR A 65 2.26 7.13 1.49
CA TYR A 65 1.77 7.24 2.88
C TYR A 65 1.27 5.90 3.43
N ILE A 66 0.57 5.09 2.62
CA ILE A 66 0.08 3.77 3.03
C ILE A 66 1.25 2.85 3.45
N ALA A 67 2.30 2.78 2.63
CA ALA A 67 3.45 1.94 2.94
C ALA A 67 4.16 2.39 4.23
N ILE A 68 4.32 3.69 4.42
CA ILE A 68 4.97 4.27 5.59
C ILE A 68 4.16 4.03 6.87
N GLU A 69 2.85 4.27 6.81
CA GLU A 69 1.96 4.05 7.97
C GLU A 69 1.89 2.58 8.34
N LEU A 70 1.67 1.69 7.38
CA LEU A 70 1.60 0.25 7.65
C LEU A 70 2.94 -0.32 8.12
N ALA A 71 4.08 0.14 7.59
CA ALA A 71 5.39 -0.29 8.09
C ALA A 71 5.60 0.07 9.58
N GLN A 72 5.19 1.27 9.99
CA GLN A 72 5.27 1.70 11.38
C GLN A 72 4.32 0.90 12.28
N ILE A 73 3.10 0.63 11.82
CA ILE A 73 2.11 -0.17 12.56
C ILE A 73 2.64 -1.60 12.77
N MET A 74 3.15 -2.24 11.74
CA MET A 74 3.68 -3.60 11.84
C MET A 74 4.90 -3.67 12.75
N GLN A 75 5.80 -2.69 12.66
CA GLN A 75 6.94 -2.57 13.59
C GLN A 75 6.47 -2.39 15.04
N ALA A 76 5.46 -1.56 15.29
CA ALA A 76 4.90 -1.35 16.62
C ALA A 76 4.24 -2.62 17.21
N PHE A 77 3.73 -3.50 16.37
CA PHE A 77 3.23 -4.83 16.76
C PHE A 77 4.32 -5.89 16.94
N GLY A 78 5.60 -5.50 16.81
CA GLY A 78 6.73 -6.40 17.02
C GLY A 78 7.13 -7.22 15.79
N VAL A 79 6.57 -6.94 14.62
CA VAL A 79 6.99 -7.55 13.36
C VAL A 79 8.31 -6.91 12.94
N LYS A 80 9.35 -7.70 12.70
CA LYS A 80 10.62 -7.17 12.16
C LYS A 80 10.39 -6.63 10.74
N THR A 81 10.27 -5.31 10.63
CA THR A 81 9.82 -4.66 9.39
C THR A 81 10.95 -3.94 8.68
N THR A 82 11.07 -4.17 7.37
CA THR A 82 11.95 -3.42 6.46
C THR A 82 11.10 -2.65 5.47
N LEU A 83 11.29 -1.34 5.35
CA LEU A 83 10.63 -0.48 4.36
C LEU A 83 11.61 -0.18 3.22
N LEU A 84 11.29 -0.65 2.00
CA LEU A 84 12.06 -0.37 0.80
C LEU A 84 11.42 0.76 0.01
N VAL A 85 12.13 1.87 -0.13
CA VAL A 85 11.70 3.03 -0.90
C VAL A 85 12.60 3.18 -2.14
N ARG A 86 12.02 3.01 -3.33
CA ARG A 86 12.75 3.05 -4.61
C ARG A 86 13.55 4.32 -4.80
N ASP A 87 13.02 5.46 -4.36
CA ASP A 87 13.66 6.77 -4.55
C ASP A 87 13.49 7.64 -3.29
N VAL A 88 12.52 8.55 -3.27
CA VAL A 88 12.20 9.40 -2.13
C VAL A 88 10.83 9.06 -1.56
N PRO A 89 10.68 9.08 -0.22
CA PRO A 89 9.39 8.89 0.41
C PRO A 89 8.52 10.15 0.23
N LEU A 90 7.20 9.96 0.19
CA LEU A 90 6.19 11.03 0.23
C LEU A 90 6.49 12.21 -0.72
N ARG A 91 6.76 11.94 -2.00
CA ARG A 91 7.18 12.94 -3.01
C ARG A 91 6.32 14.21 -3.08
N GLN A 92 5.07 14.13 -2.66
CA GLN A 92 4.10 15.25 -2.72
C GLN A 92 4.00 16.01 -1.38
N VAL A 93 4.75 15.60 -0.37
CA VAL A 93 4.78 16.22 0.96
C VAL A 93 6.03 17.10 1.09
N ASP A 94 5.91 18.15 1.87
CA ASP A 94 7.03 19.04 2.18
C ASP A 94 8.24 18.25 2.70
N LYS A 95 9.43 18.65 2.20
CA LYS A 95 10.66 17.93 2.49
C LYS A 95 11.06 17.97 3.96
N GLU A 96 10.85 19.08 4.64
CA GLU A 96 11.21 19.22 6.07
C GLU A 96 10.36 18.28 6.92
N ILE A 97 9.07 18.18 6.61
CA ILE A 97 8.15 17.24 7.29
C ILE A 97 8.58 15.80 7.02
N THR A 98 8.93 15.48 5.77
CA THR A 98 9.36 14.14 5.39
C THR A 98 10.67 13.76 6.06
N ASP A 99 11.65 14.67 6.12
CA ASP A 99 12.94 14.45 6.77
C ASP A 99 12.76 14.19 8.29
N LEU A 100 11.92 14.98 8.96
CA LEU A 100 11.60 14.78 10.37
C LEU A 100 10.89 13.43 10.63
N LEU A 101 9.98 13.03 9.75
CA LEU A 101 9.34 11.73 9.81
C LEU A 101 10.37 10.60 9.70
N MET A 102 11.30 10.68 8.74
CA MET A 102 12.34 9.68 8.55
C MET A 102 13.28 9.58 9.77
N GLU A 103 13.61 10.69 10.41
CA GLU A 103 14.36 10.67 11.67
C GLU A 103 13.61 9.96 12.80
N ASN A 104 12.32 10.21 12.92
CA ASN A 104 11.49 9.55 13.94
C ASN A 104 11.33 8.04 13.66
N MET A 105 11.19 7.63 12.41
CA MET A 105 11.12 6.21 12.04
C MET A 105 12.38 5.44 12.41
N LYS A 106 13.56 6.05 12.30
CA LYS A 106 14.82 5.44 12.76
C LYS A 106 14.82 5.17 14.26
N LYS A 107 14.16 6.01 15.06
CA LYS A 107 14.05 5.82 16.52
C LYS A 107 13.13 4.65 16.91
N LEU A 108 12.28 4.19 15.98
CA LEU A 108 11.37 3.06 16.17
C LEU A 108 12.00 1.71 15.80
N ASP A 109 13.31 1.68 15.52
CA ASP A 109 14.03 0.48 15.07
C ASP A 109 13.49 -0.12 13.75
N LEU A 110 12.85 0.72 12.92
CA LEU A 110 12.36 0.36 11.60
C LEU A 110 13.52 0.46 10.58
N ASP A 111 13.83 -0.65 9.89
CA ASP A 111 14.83 -0.67 8.82
C ASP A 111 14.28 0.03 7.56
N VAL A 112 14.63 1.31 7.39
CA VAL A 112 14.22 2.12 6.24
C VAL A 112 15.36 2.22 5.22
N ARG A 113 15.15 1.68 4.03
CA ARG A 113 16.12 1.71 2.93
C ARG A 113 15.61 2.60 1.81
N LEU A 114 16.20 3.78 1.70
CA LEU A 114 15.93 4.75 0.64
C LEU A 114 16.79 4.46 -0.59
N LYS A 115 16.33 4.89 -1.76
CA LYS A 115 17.01 4.70 -3.05
C LYS A 115 17.36 3.24 -3.31
N THR A 116 16.48 2.35 -2.89
CA THR A 116 16.64 0.91 -3.00
C THR A 116 15.55 0.35 -3.91
N PRO A 117 15.77 0.31 -5.22
CA PRO A 117 14.86 -0.35 -6.14
C PRO A 117 14.89 -1.86 -5.91
N PHE A 118 13.78 -2.53 -6.19
CA PHE A 118 13.69 -3.99 -6.19
C PHE A 118 13.26 -4.46 -7.58
N HIS A 119 13.58 -5.70 -7.91
CA HIS A 119 13.31 -6.28 -9.24
C HIS A 119 12.22 -7.33 -9.21
N ARG A 120 12.26 -8.20 -8.23
CA ARG A 120 11.34 -9.34 -8.12
C ARG A 120 11.23 -9.84 -6.70
N VAL A 121 10.20 -10.65 -6.48
CA VAL A 121 10.01 -11.44 -5.25
C VAL A 121 10.03 -12.92 -5.64
N THR A 122 10.74 -13.73 -4.87
CA THR A 122 10.74 -15.18 -5.06
C THR A 122 10.32 -15.89 -3.79
N ARG A 123 9.70 -17.06 -3.94
CA ARG A 123 9.31 -17.92 -2.83
C ARG A 123 10.11 -19.22 -2.87
N ASP A 124 10.76 -19.54 -1.78
CA ASP A 124 11.43 -20.83 -1.63
C ASP A 124 10.40 -21.95 -1.50
N ALA A 125 10.53 -22.98 -2.32
CA ALA A 125 9.54 -24.05 -2.42
C ALA A 125 9.48 -24.94 -1.16
N ASN A 126 10.56 -25.03 -0.39
CA ASN A 126 10.67 -25.90 0.78
C ASN A 126 10.26 -25.20 2.07
N SER A 127 10.79 -23.98 2.29
CA SER A 127 10.54 -23.20 3.51
C SER A 127 9.34 -22.26 3.41
N GLY A 128 8.87 -21.98 2.19
CA GLY A 128 7.86 -20.95 1.94
C GLY A 128 8.35 -19.51 2.14
N MET A 129 9.63 -19.33 2.47
CA MET A 129 10.22 -18.01 2.73
C MET A 129 10.27 -17.16 1.47
N LEU A 130 9.92 -15.88 1.62
CA LEU A 130 9.97 -14.90 0.55
C LEU A 130 11.33 -14.19 0.54
N SER A 131 11.86 -13.95 -0.64
CA SER A 131 13.07 -13.16 -0.87
C SER A 131 12.78 -12.02 -1.81
N VAL A 132 13.09 -10.79 -1.39
CA VAL A 132 13.01 -9.59 -2.21
C VAL A 132 14.39 -9.31 -2.79
N HIS A 133 14.49 -9.29 -4.12
CA HIS A 133 15.74 -9.04 -4.84
C HIS A 133 15.90 -7.54 -5.09
N ILE A 134 16.94 -6.96 -4.53
CA ILE A 134 17.35 -5.55 -4.64
C ILE A 134 18.69 -5.46 -5.39
N ASP A 135 19.02 -4.27 -5.92
CA ASP A 135 20.34 -3.94 -6.48
C ASP A 135 21.42 -3.85 -5.40
#